data_db95b12cbc1381cb0953c2a774271871
#
_entry.id   db95b12cbc1381cb0953c2a774271871
#
_cell.length_a   1.000
_cell.length_b   1.000
_cell.length_c   1.000
_cell.angle_alpha   90.00
_cell.angle_beta   90.00
_cell.angle_gamma   90.00
#
_symmetry.space_group_name_H-M   'P 1'
#
loop_
_entity.id
_entity.type
_entity.pdbx_description
1 polymer ?
#
loop_
_entity_poly.entity_id
_entity_poly.type
_entity_poly.pdbx_seq_one_letter_code
_entity_poly.pdbx_strand_id
1 'polypeptide(L)'
;MKKLFYAIFLLSLFISCSNNKQKAEILYNSCLTAECVTDYSESEKTLEKLDKAIKLDPQEWKYYFQKIRIYKYRLVKSDNDIEKTININSIISVYDEWVSNHNTIDTSMQFGLGCAYVAAKKEDAGIMLLNDCYNRILNNEILEQEDIAFIEGVLAGIIINQIDEDKITQFLVLDKYKKYEDFLLQEMNLYTSKELAEKYAGGI
;
A
#
# COMPACT_ATOMS: atom_id res chain seq x y z
N MET A 1 -40.35 -11.07 27.46
CA MET A 1 -40.17 -11.72 26.13
C MET A 1 -39.35 -10.83 25.16
N LYS A 2 -39.67 -9.53 24.95
CA LYS A 2 -38.93 -8.67 24.00
C LYS A 2 -37.40 -8.58 24.29
N LYS A 3 -36.98 -8.45 25.57
CA LYS A 3 -35.56 -8.36 25.94
C LYS A 3 -34.77 -9.65 25.66
N LEU A 4 -35.39 -10.81 25.80
CA LEU A 4 -34.78 -12.10 25.48
C LEU A 4 -34.57 -12.28 23.96
N PHE A 5 -35.53 -11.81 23.18
CA PHE A 5 -35.46 -11.85 21.71
C PHE A 5 -34.33 -10.95 21.16
N TYR A 6 -34.15 -9.75 21.77
CA TYR A 6 -33.04 -8.86 21.44
C TYR A 6 -31.67 -9.46 21.80
N ALA A 7 -31.57 -10.14 22.97
CA ALA A 7 -30.33 -10.77 23.37
C ALA A 7 -29.96 -11.95 22.45
N ILE A 8 -30.92 -12.77 22.04
CA ILE A 8 -30.69 -13.89 21.11
C ILE A 8 -30.33 -13.36 19.71
N PHE A 9 -30.97 -12.30 19.25
CA PHE A 9 -30.66 -11.66 17.96
C PHE A 9 -29.26 -11.05 17.95
N LEU A 10 -28.86 -10.35 19.02
CA LEU A 10 -27.49 -9.83 19.16
C LEU A 10 -26.46 -10.97 19.21
N LEU A 11 -26.71 -12.02 19.97
CA LEU A 11 -25.82 -13.20 20.02
C LEU A 11 -25.67 -13.84 18.62
N SER A 12 -26.74 -13.98 17.87
CA SER A 12 -26.68 -14.56 16.51
C SER A 12 -25.85 -13.72 15.54
N LEU A 13 -25.91 -12.39 15.66
CA LEU A 13 -25.08 -11.46 14.88
C LEU A 13 -23.58 -11.61 15.23
N PHE A 14 -23.24 -11.71 16.53
CA PHE A 14 -21.84 -11.92 16.96
C PHE A 14 -21.28 -13.26 16.49
N ILE A 15 -22.06 -14.35 16.56
CA ILE A 15 -21.64 -15.67 16.09
C ILE A 15 -21.44 -15.68 14.56
N SER A 16 -22.32 -15.02 13.80
CA SER A 16 -22.21 -14.90 12.35
C SER A 16 -20.96 -14.09 11.94
N CYS A 17 -20.69 -12.99 12.61
CA CYS A 17 -19.52 -12.12 12.35
C CYS A 17 -18.21 -12.88 12.66
N SER A 18 -18.13 -13.59 13.78
CA SER A 18 -16.96 -14.42 14.13
C SER A 18 -16.70 -15.53 13.10
N ASN A 19 -17.75 -16.18 12.60
CA ASN A 19 -17.64 -17.22 11.57
C ASN A 19 -17.15 -16.64 10.22
N ASN A 20 -17.58 -15.43 9.86
CA ASN A 20 -17.15 -14.79 8.61
C ASN A 20 -15.66 -14.40 8.67
N LYS A 21 -15.19 -13.83 9.78
CA LYS A 21 -13.75 -13.53 9.98
C LYS A 21 -12.89 -14.79 9.90
N GLN A 22 -13.31 -15.86 10.53
CA GLN A 22 -12.57 -17.13 10.47
C GLN A 22 -12.53 -17.69 9.03
N LYS A 23 -13.62 -17.61 8.28
CA LYS A 23 -13.64 -18.01 6.86
C LYS A 23 -12.75 -17.13 6.00
N ALA A 24 -12.76 -15.81 6.21
CA ALA A 24 -11.88 -14.88 5.52
C ALA A 24 -10.40 -15.22 5.77
N GLU A 25 -10.05 -15.51 7.04
CA GLU A 25 -8.69 -15.88 7.43
C GLU A 25 -8.22 -17.18 6.78
N ILE A 26 -9.08 -18.21 6.68
CA ILE A 26 -8.76 -19.45 5.98
C ILE A 26 -8.48 -19.19 4.50
N LEU A 27 -9.30 -18.36 3.85
CA LEU A 27 -9.06 -17.96 2.44
C LEU A 27 -7.73 -17.25 2.29
N TYR A 28 -7.46 -16.26 3.13
CA TYR A 28 -6.20 -15.50 3.11
C TYR A 28 -4.98 -16.38 3.33
N ASN A 29 -5.00 -17.27 4.32
CA ASN A 29 -3.88 -18.16 4.60
C ASN A 29 -3.55 -19.08 3.42
N SER A 30 -4.54 -19.43 2.59
CA SER A 30 -4.31 -20.16 1.34
C SER A 30 -3.68 -19.32 0.22
N CYS A 31 -3.49 -18.01 0.43
CA CYS A 31 -2.95 -17.04 -0.53
C CYS A 31 -1.50 -16.63 -0.23
N LEU A 32 -0.83 -17.26 0.72
CA LEU A 32 0.47 -16.79 1.24
C LEU A 32 1.70 -17.46 0.60
N THR A 33 1.51 -18.42 -0.31
CA THR A 33 2.66 -19.05 -0.99
C THR A 33 3.25 -18.12 -2.06
N ALA A 34 4.50 -18.36 -2.42
CA ALA A 34 5.17 -17.56 -3.47
C ALA A 34 4.43 -17.66 -4.81
N GLU A 35 3.95 -18.84 -5.18
CA GLU A 35 3.24 -19.11 -6.43
C GLU A 35 1.96 -18.27 -6.55
N CYS A 36 1.28 -18.01 -5.42
CA CYS A 36 0.10 -17.14 -5.38
C CYS A 36 0.36 -15.73 -5.90
N VAL A 37 1.62 -15.28 -5.90
CA VAL A 37 2.04 -13.97 -6.40
C VAL A 37 2.74 -14.08 -7.74
N THR A 38 3.61 -15.07 -7.91
CA THR A 38 4.56 -15.14 -9.04
C THR A 38 4.05 -15.93 -10.24
N ASP A 39 3.15 -16.88 -10.04
CA ASP A 39 2.49 -17.60 -11.13
C ASP A 39 1.20 -16.88 -11.55
N TYR A 40 1.06 -16.59 -12.84
CA TYR A 40 -0.09 -15.80 -13.34
C TYR A 40 -1.43 -16.51 -13.08
N SER A 41 -1.53 -17.81 -13.37
CA SER A 41 -2.77 -18.58 -13.20
C SER A 41 -3.16 -18.73 -11.73
N GLU A 42 -2.18 -18.99 -10.86
CA GLU A 42 -2.44 -19.09 -9.42
C GLU A 42 -2.75 -17.72 -8.82
N SER A 43 -2.14 -16.64 -9.31
CA SER A 43 -2.43 -15.28 -8.84
C SER A 43 -3.83 -14.82 -9.21
N GLU A 44 -4.40 -15.23 -10.35
CA GLU A 44 -5.82 -14.98 -10.68
C GLU A 44 -6.76 -15.66 -9.66
N LYS A 45 -6.54 -16.96 -9.40
CA LYS A 45 -7.31 -17.68 -8.38
C LYS A 45 -7.14 -17.08 -6.99
N THR A 46 -5.95 -16.56 -6.71
CA THR A 46 -5.65 -15.89 -5.45
C THR A 46 -6.44 -14.58 -5.31
N LEU A 47 -6.51 -13.76 -6.37
CA LEU A 47 -7.32 -12.53 -6.38
C LEU A 47 -8.81 -12.85 -6.12
N GLU A 48 -9.36 -13.90 -6.73
CA GLU A 48 -10.75 -14.33 -6.45
C GLU A 48 -10.97 -14.75 -4.98
N LYS A 49 -9.98 -15.41 -4.35
CA LYS A 49 -10.06 -15.79 -2.93
C LYS A 49 -10.00 -14.57 -2.04
N LEU A 50 -9.12 -13.61 -2.36
CA LEU A 50 -8.99 -12.36 -1.62
C LEU A 50 -10.26 -11.51 -1.74
N ASP A 51 -10.90 -11.44 -2.91
CA ASP A 51 -12.20 -10.77 -3.07
C ASP A 51 -13.28 -11.39 -2.17
N LYS A 52 -13.28 -12.73 -2.04
CA LYS A 52 -14.18 -13.42 -1.11
C LYS A 52 -13.84 -13.13 0.35
N ALA A 53 -12.56 -13.08 0.70
CA ALA A 53 -12.11 -12.73 2.05
C ALA A 53 -12.52 -11.30 2.43
N ILE A 54 -12.32 -10.32 1.53
CA ILE A 54 -12.74 -8.92 1.70
C ILE A 54 -14.25 -8.81 1.91
N LYS A 55 -15.05 -9.54 1.11
CA LYS A 55 -16.51 -9.55 1.29
C LYS A 55 -16.96 -10.11 2.65
N LEU A 56 -16.20 -11.03 3.23
CA LEU A 56 -16.49 -11.62 4.54
C LEU A 56 -16.00 -10.78 5.70
N ASP A 57 -14.87 -10.09 5.54
CA ASP A 57 -14.27 -9.22 6.54
C ASP A 57 -13.57 -8.02 5.87
N PRO A 58 -14.33 -6.99 5.47
CA PRO A 58 -13.77 -5.84 4.75
C PRO A 58 -12.87 -4.94 5.62
N GLN A 59 -12.84 -5.16 6.94
CA GLN A 59 -12.06 -4.34 7.88
C GLN A 59 -10.59 -4.75 7.99
N GLU A 60 -10.17 -5.81 7.31
CA GLU A 60 -8.83 -6.37 7.47
C GLU A 60 -7.93 -5.98 6.28
N TRP A 61 -7.01 -5.02 6.50
CA TRP A 61 -6.08 -4.48 5.50
C TRP A 61 -5.22 -5.52 4.79
N LYS A 62 -4.80 -6.58 5.47
CA LYS A 62 -3.89 -7.57 4.89
C LYS A 62 -4.43 -8.25 3.63
N TYR A 63 -5.75 -8.33 3.43
CA TYR A 63 -6.34 -8.91 2.22
C TYR A 63 -6.15 -7.98 1.02
N TYR A 64 -6.35 -6.68 1.21
CA TYR A 64 -6.10 -5.65 0.21
C TYR A 64 -4.61 -5.53 -0.11
N PHE A 65 -3.77 -5.55 0.92
CA PHE A 65 -2.31 -5.51 0.76
C PHE A 65 -1.80 -6.69 -0.06
N GLN A 66 -2.33 -7.90 0.13
CA GLN A 66 -1.95 -9.05 -0.68
C GLN A 66 -2.39 -8.89 -2.15
N LYS A 67 -3.55 -8.28 -2.46
CA LYS A 67 -3.95 -7.91 -3.83
C LYS A 67 -2.94 -6.93 -4.43
N ILE A 68 -2.55 -5.89 -3.69
CA ILE A 68 -1.54 -4.91 -4.12
C ILE A 68 -0.22 -5.59 -4.45
N ARG A 69 0.25 -6.53 -3.61
CA ARG A 69 1.49 -7.29 -3.87
C ARG A 69 1.45 -8.07 -5.19
N ILE A 70 0.31 -8.67 -5.52
CA ILE A 70 0.13 -9.39 -6.79
C ILE A 70 0.24 -8.41 -7.97
N TYR A 71 -0.49 -7.30 -7.94
CA TYR A 71 -0.45 -6.31 -9.02
C TYR A 71 0.91 -5.61 -9.12
N LYS A 72 1.57 -5.34 -7.99
CA LYS A 72 2.94 -4.80 -7.95
C LYS A 72 3.94 -5.77 -8.60
N TYR A 73 3.86 -7.05 -8.29
CA TYR A 73 4.71 -8.06 -8.94
C TYR A 73 4.49 -8.09 -10.45
N ARG A 74 3.23 -8.09 -10.90
CA ARG A 74 2.89 -8.04 -12.33
C ARG A 74 3.37 -6.75 -12.99
N LEU A 75 3.23 -5.60 -12.32
CA LEU A 75 3.74 -4.31 -12.79
C LEU A 75 5.26 -4.37 -13.06
N VAL A 76 6.03 -4.88 -12.10
CA VAL A 76 7.49 -5.01 -12.22
C VAL A 76 7.89 -5.98 -13.33
N LYS A 77 7.08 -7.03 -13.58
CA LYS A 77 7.35 -8.05 -14.62
C LYS A 77 6.81 -7.67 -16.00
N SER A 78 5.99 -6.64 -16.10
CA SER A 78 5.43 -6.22 -17.39
C SER A 78 6.45 -5.48 -18.23
N ASP A 79 6.64 -5.95 -19.46
CA ASP A 79 7.56 -5.32 -20.43
C ASP A 79 6.85 -4.27 -21.32
N ASN A 80 5.51 -4.21 -21.28
CA ASN A 80 4.74 -3.29 -22.10
C ASN A 80 3.91 -2.29 -21.28
N ASP A 81 3.75 -1.08 -21.81
CA ASP A 81 3.08 0.04 -21.13
C ASP A 81 1.58 -0.22 -20.88
N ILE A 82 0.93 -1.04 -21.70
CA ILE A 82 -0.50 -1.36 -21.53
C ILE A 82 -0.69 -2.20 -20.26
N GLU A 83 0.08 -3.25 -20.09
CA GLU A 83 0.02 -4.10 -18.90
C GLU A 83 0.44 -3.32 -17.64
N LYS A 84 1.48 -2.49 -17.72
CA LYS A 84 1.86 -1.59 -16.63
C LYS A 84 0.68 -0.71 -16.22
N THR A 85 0.02 -0.09 -17.19
CA THR A 85 -1.14 0.78 -16.93
C THR A 85 -2.30 0.00 -16.29
N ILE A 86 -2.57 -1.22 -16.73
CA ILE A 86 -3.60 -2.09 -16.14
C ILE A 86 -3.27 -2.38 -14.67
N ASN A 87 -2.03 -2.80 -14.38
CA ASN A 87 -1.63 -3.15 -13.03
C ASN A 87 -1.61 -1.94 -12.08
N ILE A 88 -1.15 -0.76 -12.55
CA ILE A 88 -1.22 0.49 -11.77
C ILE A 88 -2.68 0.84 -11.45
N ASN A 89 -3.57 0.82 -12.42
CA ASN A 89 -4.99 1.11 -12.18
C ASN A 89 -5.64 0.07 -11.24
N SER A 90 -5.21 -1.18 -11.29
CA SER A 90 -5.67 -2.21 -10.35
C SER A 90 -5.21 -1.92 -8.91
N ILE A 91 -3.96 -1.45 -8.72
CA ILE A 91 -3.46 -0.99 -7.41
C ILE A 91 -4.34 0.17 -6.90
N ILE A 92 -4.58 1.19 -7.71
CA ILE A 92 -5.45 2.33 -7.36
C ILE A 92 -6.83 1.84 -6.95
N SER A 93 -7.43 0.92 -7.74
CA SER A 93 -8.77 0.38 -7.45
C SER A 93 -8.83 -0.35 -6.10
N VAL A 94 -7.77 -1.04 -5.69
CA VAL A 94 -7.71 -1.67 -4.36
C VAL A 94 -7.70 -0.64 -3.24
N TYR A 95 -6.96 0.46 -3.40
CA TYR A 95 -6.99 1.56 -2.43
C TYR A 95 -8.36 2.26 -2.38
N ASP A 96 -8.97 2.51 -3.54
CA ASP A 96 -10.31 3.10 -3.63
C ASP A 96 -11.37 2.20 -2.94
N GLU A 97 -11.26 0.87 -3.11
CA GLU A 97 -12.10 -0.10 -2.42
C GLU A 97 -11.91 -0.03 -0.89
N TRP A 98 -10.66 0.06 -0.43
CA TRP A 98 -10.36 0.24 1.00
C TRP A 98 -10.96 1.53 1.55
N VAL A 99 -10.69 2.66 0.90
CA VAL A 99 -11.17 3.99 1.31
C VAL A 99 -12.70 4.03 1.34
N SER A 100 -13.38 3.43 0.35
CA SER A 100 -14.84 3.39 0.30
C SER A 100 -15.45 2.61 1.47
N ASN A 101 -14.75 1.60 1.98
CA ASN A 101 -15.20 0.80 3.13
C ASN A 101 -14.87 1.44 4.49
N HIS A 102 -13.86 2.33 4.57
CA HIS A 102 -13.32 2.83 5.84
C HIS A 102 -13.37 4.36 5.96
N ASN A 103 -13.55 5.09 4.86
CA ASN A 103 -13.44 6.55 4.78
C ASN A 103 -12.09 7.11 5.28
N THR A 104 -11.06 6.28 5.32
CA THR A 104 -9.72 6.64 5.83
C THR A 104 -8.65 6.00 4.98
N ILE A 105 -7.52 6.69 4.89
CA ILE A 105 -6.26 6.16 4.40
C ILE A 105 -5.21 6.51 5.44
N ASP A 106 -4.42 5.52 5.87
CA ASP A 106 -3.30 5.80 6.76
C ASP A 106 -2.09 6.33 5.99
N THR A 107 -1.10 6.79 6.73
CA THR A 107 0.07 7.45 6.15
C THR A 107 0.97 6.52 5.33
N SER A 108 1.03 5.23 5.67
CA SER A 108 1.78 4.25 4.86
C SER A 108 1.07 3.96 3.54
N MET A 109 -0.25 3.97 3.54
CA MET A 109 -1.04 3.83 2.31
C MET A 109 -0.93 5.05 1.41
N GLN A 110 -0.78 6.26 1.98
CA GLN A 110 -0.68 7.51 1.21
C GLN A 110 0.51 7.50 0.26
N PHE A 111 1.67 7.02 0.70
CA PHE A 111 2.87 6.93 -0.14
C PHE A 111 2.63 6.01 -1.35
N GLY A 112 2.19 4.78 -1.10
CA GLY A 112 1.96 3.80 -2.18
C GLY A 112 0.90 4.23 -3.18
N LEU A 113 -0.20 4.85 -2.71
CA LEU A 113 -1.25 5.40 -3.56
C LEU A 113 -0.75 6.63 -4.33
N GLY A 114 0.01 7.52 -3.67
CA GLY A 114 0.61 8.69 -4.30
C GLY A 114 1.52 8.29 -5.46
N CYS A 115 2.40 7.29 -5.25
CA CYS A 115 3.23 6.70 -6.28
C CYS A 115 2.39 6.10 -7.43
N ALA A 116 1.32 5.37 -7.11
CA ALA A 116 0.45 4.77 -8.12
C ALA A 116 -0.25 5.84 -8.99
N TYR A 117 -0.68 6.97 -8.40
CA TYR A 117 -1.26 8.08 -9.15
C TYR A 117 -0.24 8.77 -10.06
N VAL A 118 0.99 9.04 -9.59
CA VAL A 118 2.06 9.60 -10.43
C VAL A 118 2.37 8.65 -11.60
N ALA A 119 2.53 7.37 -11.34
CA ALA A 119 2.76 6.34 -12.35
C ALA A 119 1.59 6.25 -13.36
N ALA A 120 0.35 6.48 -12.93
CA ALA A 120 -0.85 6.54 -13.78
C ALA A 120 -1.00 7.88 -14.53
N LYS A 121 -0.04 8.80 -14.43
CA LYS A 121 -0.11 10.16 -14.99
C LYS A 121 -1.25 11.02 -14.43
N LYS A 122 -1.67 10.73 -13.20
CA LYS A 122 -2.60 11.55 -12.41
C LYS A 122 -1.79 12.41 -11.43
N GLU A 123 -0.91 13.25 -11.98
CA GLU A 123 0.17 13.93 -11.25
C GLU A 123 -0.34 14.79 -10.09
N ASP A 124 -1.37 15.61 -10.29
CA ASP A 124 -1.88 16.49 -9.21
C ASP A 124 -2.33 15.71 -7.98
N ALA A 125 -3.07 14.62 -8.16
CA ALA A 125 -3.53 13.78 -7.05
C ALA A 125 -2.36 13.04 -6.38
N GLY A 126 -1.41 12.55 -7.17
CA GLY A 126 -0.22 11.87 -6.67
C GLY A 126 0.70 12.81 -5.88
N ILE A 127 0.99 13.99 -6.44
CA ILE A 127 1.83 15.01 -5.80
C ILE A 127 1.22 15.46 -4.46
N MET A 128 -0.10 15.63 -4.39
CA MET A 128 -0.77 16.00 -3.14
C MET A 128 -0.50 14.98 -2.03
N LEU A 129 -0.68 13.69 -2.30
CA LEU A 129 -0.44 12.62 -1.32
C LEU A 129 1.04 12.50 -0.94
N LEU A 130 1.94 12.61 -1.92
CA LEU A 130 3.38 12.55 -1.69
C LEU A 130 3.89 13.77 -0.90
N ASN A 131 3.34 14.97 -1.13
CA ASN A 131 3.63 16.15 -0.33
C ASN A 131 3.26 15.95 1.13
N ASP A 132 2.14 15.31 1.44
CA ASP A 132 1.75 15.00 2.82
C ASP A 132 2.79 14.09 3.48
N CYS A 133 3.24 13.04 2.77
CA CYS A 133 4.30 12.15 3.27
C CYS A 133 5.61 12.92 3.52
N TYR A 134 6.02 13.78 2.59
CA TYR A 134 7.23 14.60 2.71
C TYR A 134 7.13 15.62 3.85
N ASN A 135 6.02 16.32 4.00
CA ASN A 135 5.80 17.31 5.04
C ASN A 135 5.90 16.72 6.45
N ARG A 136 5.55 15.45 6.64
CA ARG A 136 5.72 14.74 7.93
C ARG A 136 7.18 14.67 8.37
N ILE A 137 8.12 14.54 7.43
CA ILE A 137 9.55 14.60 7.76
C ILE A 137 9.92 16.03 8.15
N LEU A 138 9.48 17.02 7.37
CA LEU A 138 9.81 18.44 7.62
C LEU A 138 9.29 18.92 8.99
N ASN A 139 8.13 18.43 9.41
CA ASN A 139 7.50 18.80 10.69
C ASN A 139 8.00 17.96 11.88
N ASN A 140 8.97 17.06 11.67
CA ASN A 140 9.42 16.10 12.68
C ASN A 140 8.28 15.27 13.31
N GLU A 141 7.25 14.96 12.53
CA GLU A 141 6.09 14.18 12.97
C GLU A 141 6.37 12.68 13.01
N ILE A 142 7.55 12.26 12.53
CA ILE A 142 7.96 10.87 12.46
C ILE A 142 8.53 10.45 13.81
N LEU A 143 7.83 9.54 14.47
CA LEU A 143 8.24 8.97 15.74
C LEU A 143 9.47 8.06 15.56
N GLU A 144 10.25 7.89 16.64
CA GLU A 144 11.52 7.13 16.61
C GLU A 144 11.44 5.69 16.10
N GLN A 145 10.24 5.10 16.04
CA GLN A 145 10.02 3.70 15.64
C GLN A 145 9.57 3.54 14.17
N GLU A 146 9.40 4.63 13.42
CA GLU A 146 8.84 4.61 12.07
C GLU A 146 9.91 4.78 10.98
N ASP A 147 10.92 3.89 10.95
CA ASP A 147 11.96 3.90 9.90
C ASP A 147 11.36 3.87 8.48
N ILE A 148 10.30 3.07 8.27
CA ILE A 148 9.62 2.96 6.97
C ILE A 148 8.99 4.31 6.59
N ALA A 149 8.25 4.93 7.48
CA ALA A 149 7.62 6.23 7.21
C ALA A 149 8.65 7.33 6.90
N PHE A 150 9.84 7.27 7.51
CA PHE A 150 10.94 8.17 7.18
C PHE A 150 11.44 7.94 5.74
N ILE A 151 11.69 6.69 5.35
CA ILE A 151 12.14 6.34 3.99
C ILE A 151 11.08 6.74 2.97
N GLU A 152 9.80 6.42 3.23
CA GLU A 152 8.67 6.81 2.38
C GLU A 152 8.59 8.33 2.17
N GLY A 153 8.80 9.10 3.23
CA GLY A 153 8.78 10.56 3.16
C GLY A 153 9.97 11.13 2.36
N VAL A 154 11.19 10.58 2.50
CA VAL A 154 12.34 10.99 1.69
C VAL A 154 12.13 10.62 0.23
N LEU A 155 11.69 9.40 -0.06
CA LEU A 155 11.38 8.95 -1.43
C LEU A 155 10.25 9.79 -2.05
N ALA A 156 9.23 10.17 -1.27
CA ALA A 156 8.19 11.08 -1.72
C ALA A 156 8.77 12.43 -2.15
N GLY A 157 9.66 13.01 -1.31
CA GLY A 157 10.36 14.25 -1.65
C GLY A 157 11.23 14.15 -2.90
N ILE A 158 11.89 13.02 -3.14
CA ILE A 158 12.66 12.75 -4.37
C ILE A 158 11.71 12.69 -5.58
N ILE A 159 10.63 11.93 -5.49
CA ILE A 159 9.65 11.75 -6.58
C ILE A 159 9.02 13.08 -7.01
N ILE A 160 8.71 13.96 -6.07
CA ILE A 160 8.15 15.29 -6.36
C ILE A 160 9.19 16.37 -6.61
N ASN A 161 10.48 16.00 -6.75
CA ASN A 161 11.61 16.89 -7.00
C ASN A 161 11.81 18.00 -5.92
N GLN A 162 11.53 17.69 -4.66
CA GLN A 162 11.76 18.59 -3.52
C GLN A 162 13.05 18.26 -2.76
N ILE A 163 13.65 17.11 -3.01
CA ILE A 163 14.89 16.63 -2.40
C ILE A 163 15.95 16.42 -3.47
N ASP A 164 17.14 16.98 -3.24
CA ASP A 164 18.39 16.73 -3.96
C ASP A 164 19.41 16.02 -3.03
N GLU A 165 20.61 15.72 -3.54
CA GLU A 165 21.67 15.03 -2.78
C GLU A 165 22.04 15.76 -1.49
N ASP A 166 22.17 17.07 -1.54
CA ASP A 166 22.53 17.88 -0.36
C ASP A 166 21.46 17.81 0.73
N LYS A 167 20.19 17.79 0.34
CA LYS A 167 19.06 17.64 1.26
C LYS A 167 18.97 16.24 1.87
N ILE A 168 19.25 15.19 1.11
CA ILE A 168 19.32 13.82 1.66
C ILE A 168 20.32 13.81 2.83
N THR A 169 21.53 14.34 2.62
CA THR A 169 22.55 14.40 3.66
C THR A 169 22.09 15.19 4.89
N GLN A 170 21.33 16.29 4.70
CA GLN A 170 20.79 17.08 5.81
C GLN A 170 19.73 16.32 6.63
N PHE A 171 18.85 15.53 5.99
CA PHE A 171 17.86 14.71 6.70
C PHE A 171 18.50 13.56 7.47
N LEU A 172 19.65 13.08 7.03
CA LEU A 172 20.38 11.95 7.62
C LEU A 172 21.35 12.35 8.75
N VAL A 173 21.31 13.61 9.22
CA VAL A 173 22.12 14.10 10.35
C VAL A 173 21.88 13.30 11.64
N LEU A 174 20.68 12.71 11.80
CA LEU A 174 20.42 11.79 12.90
C LEU A 174 21.09 10.44 12.60
N ASP A 175 22.05 10.03 13.41
CA ASP A 175 22.84 8.79 13.25
C ASP A 175 21.99 7.55 12.95
N LYS A 176 20.78 7.47 13.50
CA LYS A 176 19.87 6.34 13.28
C LYS A 176 19.41 6.17 11.82
N TYR A 177 19.39 7.25 11.03
CA TYR A 177 18.97 7.22 9.63
C TYR A 177 20.13 7.12 8.66
N LYS A 178 21.38 7.34 9.13
CA LYS A 178 22.57 7.27 8.29
C LYS A 178 22.73 5.92 7.57
N LYS A 179 22.25 4.85 8.18
CA LYS A 179 22.22 3.51 7.56
C LYS A 179 21.42 3.42 6.24
N TYR A 180 20.57 4.41 5.93
CA TYR A 180 19.77 4.47 4.71
C TYR A 180 20.36 5.39 3.63
N GLU A 181 21.49 6.08 3.91
CA GLU A 181 22.09 7.05 3.00
C GLU A 181 22.42 6.44 1.65
N ASP A 182 23.19 5.35 1.64
CA ASP A 182 23.59 4.68 0.40
C ASP A 182 22.38 4.22 -0.41
N PHE A 183 21.35 3.71 0.26
CA PHE A 183 20.11 3.28 -0.37
C PHE A 183 19.38 4.45 -1.05
N LEU A 184 19.18 5.56 -0.33
CA LEU A 184 18.43 6.71 -0.83
C LEU A 184 19.17 7.42 -1.96
N LEU A 185 20.49 7.57 -1.86
CA LEU A 185 21.34 8.12 -2.92
C LEU A 185 21.31 7.21 -4.15
N GLN A 186 21.36 5.89 -3.96
CA GLN A 186 21.25 4.93 -5.06
C GLN A 186 19.89 5.05 -5.77
N GLU A 187 18.79 5.13 -5.03
CA GLU A 187 17.45 5.28 -5.60
C GLU A 187 17.36 6.56 -6.44
N MET A 188 17.86 7.68 -5.91
CA MET A 188 17.84 8.96 -6.61
C MET A 188 18.70 8.95 -7.88
N ASN A 189 19.86 8.31 -7.85
CA ASN A 189 20.80 8.30 -8.97
C ASN A 189 20.46 7.30 -10.08
N LEU A 190 19.77 6.20 -9.74
CA LEU A 190 19.44 5.13 -10.69
C LEU A 190 18.10 5.32 -11.39
N TYR A 191 17.18 6.09 -10.81
CA TYR A 191 15.80 6.17 -11.28
C TYR A 191 15.33 7.60 -11.46
N THR A 192 14.57 7.83 -12.51
CA THR A 192 13.77 9.07 -12.66
C THR A 192 12.62 9.07 -11.66
N SER A 193 12.05 10.24 -11.39
CA SER A 193 10.85 10.39 -10.53
C SER A 193 9.72 9.45 -10.94
N LYS A 194 9.51 9.28 -12.26
CA LYS A 194 8.49 8.36 -12.80
C LYS A 194 8.81 6.90 -12.51
N GLU A 195 10.04 6.48 -12.73
CA GLU A 195 10.48 5.10 -12.46
C GLU A 195 10.42 4.76 -10.98
N LEU A 196 10.77 5.70 -10.10
CA LEU A 196 10.57 5.56 -8.67
C LEU A 196 9.09 5.42 -8.31
N ALA A 197 8.23 6.24 -8.91
CA ALA A 197 6.79 6.14 -8.69
C ALA A 197 6.23 4.78 -9.16
N GLU A 198 6.67 4.27 -10.31
CA GLU A 198 6.31 2.91 -10.78
C GLU A 198 6.83 1.82 -9.83
N LYS A 199 8.08 1.94 -9.38
CA LYS A 199 8.72 0.98 -8.47
C LYS A 199 8.01 0.88 -7.11
N TYR A 200 7.56 2.01 -6.58
CA TYR A 200 6.93 2.11 -5.28
C TYR A 200 5.40 2.23 -5.32
N ALA A 201 4.79 2.10 -6.49
CA ALA A 201 3.35 1.98 -6.58
C ALA A 201 2.86 0.81 -5.72
N GLY A 202 2.03 1.10 -4.70
CA GLY A 202 1.58 0.11 -3.73
C GLY A 202 2.44 0.02 -2.44
N GLY A 203 3.37 0.95 -2.22
CA GLY A 203 4.19 1.07 -1.01
C GLY A 203 5.54 0.35 -1.09
N ILE A 204 6.31 0.45 -0.02
CA ILE A 204 7.61 -0.20 0.16
C ILE A 204 7.47 -1.70 0.42
#